data_3805b99cfbd8660f7d7e32e0070e7075
#
_entry.id   3805b99cfbd8660f7d7e32e0070e7075
#
_cell.length_a   1.000
_cell.length_b   1.000
_cell.length_c   1.000
_cell.angle_alpha   90.00
_cell.angle_beta   90.00
_cell.angle_gamma   90.00
#
_symmetry.space_group_name_H-M   'P 1'
#
loop_
_entity.id
_entity.type
_entity.pdbx_description
1 polymer ?
#
loop_
_entity_poly.entity_id
_entity_poly.type
_entity_poly.pdbx_seq_one_letter_code
_entity_poly.pdbx_strand_id
1 'polypeptide(L)'
;MLGISVDFNAANQAWAEKLGLKYPLLADTRREMTRAYGALNDDPSWAKDSKRIPTYLRANPSVIVVDKNGVVRYMRDTRPRGTIPVEEVLEVVEKLK
;
A
#
# COMPACT_ATOMS: atom_id res chain seq x y z
N MET A 1 0.40 12.23 -3.99
CA MET A 1 0.02 10.81 -3.86
C MET A 1 1.17 9.91 -4.24
N LEU A 2 1.40 8.86 -3.49
CA LEU A 2 2.44 7.86 -3.75
C LEU A 2 1.81 6.47 -3.76
N GLY A 3 2.25 5.61 -4.69
CA GLY A 3 1.96 4.19 -4.65
C GLY A 3 3.17 3.46 -4.07
N ILE A 4 2.94 2.43 -3.29
CA ILE A 4 4.00 1.64 -2.66
C ILE A 4 3.70 0.14 -2.85
N SER A 5 4.70 -0.60 -3.31
CA SER A 5 4.63 -2.04 -3.54
C SER A 5 5.91 -2.70 -3.05
N VAL A 6 5.83 -3.98 -2.67
CA VAL A 6 7.03 -4.76 -2.30
C VAL A 6 7.77 -5.32 -3.52
N ASP A 7 7.25 -5.11 -4.71
CA ASP A 7 7.88 -5.57 -5.95
C ASP A 7 9.15 -4.78 -6.28
N PHE A 8 10.01 -5.34 -7.13
CA PHE A 8 11.22 -4.66 -7.56
C PHE A 8 10.89 -3.40 -8.39
N ASN A 9 11.81 -2.44 -8.35
CA ASN A 9 11.63 -1.16 -9.03
C ASN A 9 11.32 -1.30 -10.53
N ALA A 10 11.98 -2.23 -11.21
CA ALA A 10 11.73 -2.46 -12.64
C ALA A 10 10.29 -2.93 -12.91
N ALA A 11 9.75 -3.81 -12.05
CA ALA A 11 8.38 -4.27 -12.17
C ALA A 11 7.39 -3.13 -11.90
N ASN A 12 7.64 -2.31 -10.88
CA ASN A 12 6.82 -1.14 -10.56
C ASN A 12 6.82 -0.12 -11.70
N GLN A 13 7.98 0.11 -12.31
CA GLN A 13 8.10 1.04 -13.43
C GLN A 13 7.29 0.55 -14.64
N ALA A 14 7.42 -0.72 -14.99
CA ALA A 14 6.67 -1.32 -16.10
C ALA A 14 5.16 -1.25 -15.84
N TRP A 15 4.73 -1.51 -14.61
CA TRP A 15 3.33 -1.45 -14.21
C TRP A 15 2.79 -0.03 -14.27
N ALA A 16 3.56 0.94 -13.76
CA ALA A 16 3.19 2.34 -13.81
C ALA A 16 3.03 2.85 -15.25
N GLU A 17 3.93 2.46 -16.15
CA GLU A 17 3.84 2.81 -17.57
C GLU A 17 2.60 2.19 -18.21
N LYS A 18 2.34 0.91 -17.93
CA LYS A 18 1.18 0.20 -18.46
C LYS A 18 -0.13 0.85 -18.04
N LEU A 19 -0.23 1.31 -16.79
CA LEU A 19 -1.43 1.95 -16.24
C LEU A 19 -1.50 3.45 -16.53
N GLY A 20 -0.42 4.05 -17.02
CA GLY A 20 -0.36 5.50 -17.24
C GLY A 20 -0.43 6.31 -15.95
N LEU A 21 0.17 5.81 -14.88
CA LEU A 21 0.13 6.48 -13.58
C LEU A 21 0.91 7.80 -13.62
N LYS A 22 0.33 8.84 -13.03
CA LYS A 22 0.93 10.19 -12.96
C LYS A 22 1.64 10.45 -11.64
N TYR A 23 1.59 9.52 -10.70
CA TYR A 23 2.27 9.62 -9.41
C TYR A 23 3.33 8.52 -9.30
N PRO A 24 4.35 8.71 -8.45
CA PRO A 24 5.41 7.72 -8.27
C PRO A 24 4.88 6.41 -7.69
N LEU A 25 5.45 5.30 -8.14
CA LEU A 25 5.21 3.97 -7.58
C LEU A 25 6.54 3.48 -6.99
N LEU A 26 6.62 3.48 -5.66
CA LEU A 26 7.85 3.19 -4.92
C LEU A 26 8.00 1.70 -4.64
N ALA A 27 9.23 1.23 -4.69
CA ALA A 27 9.58 -0.16 -4.41
C ALA A 27 10.04 -0.32 -2.96
N ASP A 28 9.24 -0.99 -2.13
CA ASP A 28 9.59 -1.35 -0.75
C ASP A 28 10.04 -2.81 -0.70
N THR A 29 11.11 -3.14 -1.43
CA THR A 29 11.59 -4.51 -1.58
C THR A 29 12.05 -5.15 -0.27
N ARG A 30 12.51 -4.35 0.67
CA ARG A 30 12.89 -4.81 2.01
C ARG A 30 11.71 -4.88 2.97
N ARG A 31 10.56 -4.42 2.56
CA ARG A 31 9.32 -4.43 3.35
C ARG A 31 9.38 -3.62 4.64
N GLU A 32 10.33 -2.69 4.72
CA GLU A 32 10.53 -1.86 5.90
C GLU A 32 9.35 -0.92 6.15
N MET A 33 8.97 -0.18 5.11
CA MET A 33 7.86 0.77 5.19
C MET A 33 6.52 0.04 5.35
N THR A 34 6.30 -1.00 4.56
CA THR A 34 5.07 -1.80 4.61
C THR A 34 4.86 -2.40 6.00
N ARG A 35 5.94 -2.90 6.61
CA ARG A 35 5.89 -3.43 7.98
C ARG A 35 5.66 -2.34 9.01
N ALA A 36 6.35 -1.20 8.87
CA ALA A 36 6.24 -0.08 9.80
C ALA A 36 4.82 0.48 9.88
N TYR A 37 4.10 0.50 8.76
CA TYR A 37 2.71 0.97 8.71
C TYR A 37 1.68 -0.14 8.97
N GLY A 38 2.12 -1.35 9.31
CA GLY A 38 1.22 -2.46 9.59
C GLY A 38 0.46 -3.00 8.38
N ALA A 39 0.97 -2.74 7.17
CA ALA A 39 0.33 -3.14 5.93
C ALA A 39 0.93 -4.42 5.32
N LEU A 40 1.84 -5.07 6.02
CA LEU A 40 2.48 -6.29 5.54
C LEU A 40 1.67 -7.52 5.94
N ASN A 41 1.43 -8.41 4.98
CA ASN A 41 0.85 -9.71 5.26
C ASN A 41 1.97 -10.68 5.67
N ASP A 42 2.25 -10.75 6.95
CA ASP A 42 3.34 -11.55 7.52
C ASP A 42 2.86 -12.68 8.44
N ASP A 43 1.60 -13.11 8.33
CA ASP A 43 1.08 -14.25 9.09
C ASP A 43 1.79 -15.53 8.64
N PRO A 44 2.56 -16.19 9.54
CA PRO A 44 3.33 -17.39 9.19
C PRO A 44 2.48 -18.57 8.68
N SER A 45 1.21 -18.63 9.03
CA SER A 45 0.32 -19.68 8.55
C SER A 45 0.14 -19.65 7.04
N TRP A 46 0.23 -18.48 6.43
CA TRP A 46 0.09 -18.29 4.98
C TRP A 46 1.28 -18.86 4.21
N ALA A 47 2.45 -18.93 4.85
CA ALA A 47 3.64 -19.50 4.22
C ALA A 47 3.52 -21.02 3.99
N LYS A 48 2.62 -21.66 4.72
CA LYS A 48 2.40 -23.13 4.67
C LYS A 48 1.19 -23.51 3.81
N ASP A 49 0.35 -22.54 3.45
CA ASP A 49 -0.87 -22.78 2.66
C ASP A 49 -0.60 -22.46 1.20
N SER A 50 -0.63 -23.47 0.33
CA SER A 50 -0.33 -23.30 -1.09
C SER A 50 -1.25 -22.31 -1.80
N LYS A 51 -2.46 -22.11 -1.30
CA LYS A 51 -3.41 -21.14 -1.86
C LYS A 51 -3.11 -19.71 -1.44
N ARG A 52 -2.47 -19.53 -0.28
CA ARG A 52 -2.20 -18.22 0.33
C ARG A 52 -0.77 -17.74 0.13
N ILE A 53 0.18 -18.64 -0.17
CA ILE A 53 1.58 -18.32 -0.41
C ILE A 53 1.77 -17.12 -1.35
N PRO A 54 1.02 -16.99 -2.47
CA PRO A 54 1.22 -15.87 -3.37
C PRO A 54 1.02 -14.49 -2.75
N THR A 55 0.28 -14.39 -1.64
CA THR A 55 0.03 -13.12 -0.95
C THR A 55 0.85 -12.96 0.32
N TYR A 56 1.61 -13.98 0.72
CA TYR A 56 2.48 -13.91 1.89
C TYR A 56 3.63 -12.93 1.65
N LEU A 57 3.91 -12.10 2.62
CA LEU A 57 4.93 -11.04 2.56
C LEU A 57 4.66 -9.97 1.49
N ARG A 58 3.44 -9.86 1.02
CA ARG A 58 3.01 -8.75 0.16
C ARG A 58 2.30 -7.67 0.98
N ALA A 59 2.20 -6.49 0.39
CA ALA A 59 1.45 -5.42 1.01
C ALA A 59 -0.05 -5.71 0.94
N ASN A 60 -0.73 -5.55 2.07
CA ASN A 60 -2.20 -5.55 2.10
C ASN A 60 -2.68 -4.26 1.45
N PRO A 61 -3.71 -4.30 0.57
CA PRO A 61 -4.28 -3.09 -0.01
C PRO A 61 -4.72 -2.14 1.10
N SER A 62 -4.12 -0.96 1.16
CA SER A 62 -4.38 0.01 2.24
C SER A 62 -4.24 1.43 1.72
N VAL A 63 -4.96 2.35 2.35
CA VAL A 63 -4.81 3.79 2.13
C VAL A 63 -4.37 4.43 3.44
N ILE A 64 -3.33 5.24 3.37
CA ILE A 64 -2.77 5.92 4.53
C ILE A 64 -2.58 7.40 4.19
N VAL A 65 -3.07 8.27 5.05
CA VAL A 65 -2.87 9.72 4.93
C VAL A 65 -1.94 10.17 6.05
N VAL A 66 -0.86 10.84 5.66
CA VAL A 66 0.16 11.35 6.57
C VAL A 66 0.19 12.87 6.45
N ASP A 67 0.23 13.59 7.57
CA ASP A 67 0.31 15.03 7.56
C ASP A 67 1.76 15.54 7.36
N LYS A 68 1.92 16.87 7.33
CA LYS A 68 3.22 17.50 7.12
C LYS A 68 4.24 17.20 8.22
N ASN A 69 3.77 16.79 9.39
CA ASN A 69 4.62 16.46 10.53
C ASN A 69 4.95 14.97 10.60
N GLY A 70 4.56 14.20 9.59
CA GLY A 70 4.79 12.75 9.55
C GLY A 70 3.84 11.94 10.42
N VAL A 71 2.73 12.53 10.87
CA VAL A 71 1.73 11.84 11.71
C VAL A 71 0.65 11.22 10.83
N VAL A 72 0.38 9.93 11.06
CA VAL A 72 -0.71 9.23 10.35
C VAL A 72 -2.06 9.78 10.84
N ARG A 73 -2.84 10.34 9.93
CA ARG A 73 -4.16 10.91 10.23
C ARG A 73 -5.31 10.02 9.80
N TYR A 74 -5.04 9.08 8.92
CA TYR A 74 -6.05 8.14 8.42
C TYR A 74 -5.36 6.88 7.96
N MET A 75 -5.94 5.73 8.27
CA MET A 75 -5.48 4.45 7.76
C MET A 75 -6.67 3.52 7.58
N ARG A 76 -6.75 2.89 6.43
CA ARG A 76 -7.79 1.91 6.15
C ARG A 76 -7.26 0.77 5.29
N ASP A 77 -7.47 -0.46 5.76
CA ASP A 77 -7.26 -1.66 4.98
C ASP A 77 -8.45 -1.82 4.03
N THR A 78 -8.17 -1.88 2.73
CA THR A 78 -9.20 -1.91 1.69
C THR A 78 -9.56 -3.33 1.23
N ARG A 79 -9.06 -4.35 1.93
CA ARG A 79 -9.44 -5.74 1.62
C ARG A 79 -10.95 -5.98 1.86
N PRO A 80 -11.55 -6.95 1.16
CA PRO A 80 -10.94 -7.85 0.17
C PRO A 80 -10.90 -7.31 -1.26
N ARG A 81 -11.58 -6.19 -1.55
CA ARG A 81 -11.74 -5.70 -2.92
C ARG A 81 -10.72 -4.67 -3.37
N GLY A 82 -9.96 -4.11 -2.43
CA GLY A 82 -9.00 -3.05 -2.74
C GLY A 82 -9.64 -1.74 -3.17
N THR A 83 -10.92 -1.52 -2.89
CA THR A 83 -11.64 -0.31 -3.27
C THR A 83 -11.27 0.83 -2.34
N ILE A 84 -10.77 1.92 -2.90
CA ILE A 84 -10.38 3.11 -2.15
C ILE A 84 -11.64 3.91 -1.76
N PRO A 85 -11.85 4.23 -0.46
CA PRO A 85 -12.96 5.08 -0.03
C PRO A 85 -12.63 6.56 -0.33
N VAL A 86 -12.74 6.96 -1.58
CA VAL A 86 -12.27 8.25 -2.08
C VAL A 86 -12.87 9.43 -1.31
N GLU A 87 -14.15 9.39 -1.00
CA GLU A 87 -14.84 10.48 -0.29
C GLU A 87 -14.29 10.66 1.13
N GLU A 88 -14.05 9.58 1.85
CA GLU A 88 -13.46 9.64 3.19
C GLU A 88 -12.04 10.19 3.15
N VAL A 89 -11.25 9.75 2.18
CA VAL A 89 -9.87 10.19 2.00
C VAL A 89 -9.81 11.68 1.67
N LEU A 90 -10.65 12.14 0.75
CA LEU A 90 -10.74 13.56 0.39
C LEU A 90 -11.13 14.42 1.58
N GLU A 91 -12.08 13.97 2.39
CA GLU A 91 -12.51 14.70 3.60
C GLU A 91 -11.34 14.86 4.58
N VAL A 92 -10.57 13.81 4.82
CA VAL A 92 -9.39 13.88 5.69
C VAL A 92 -8.36 14.84 5.14
N VAL A 93 -8.05 14.76 3.85
CA VAL A 93 -7.06 15.64 3.19
C VAL A 93 -7.50 17.09 3.26
N GLU A 94 -8.79 17.39 3.05
CA GLU A 94 -9.32 18.74 3.13
C GLU A 94 -9.16 19.35 4.53
N LYS A 95 -9.36 18.55 5.58
CA LYS A 95 -9.17 18.99 6.97
C LYS A 95 -7.71 19.27 7.31
N LEU A 96 -6.75 18.75 6.55
CA LEU A 96 -5.32 18.92 6.78
C LEU A 96 -4.75 20.15 6.06
N LYS A 97 -5.50 20.77 5.19
CA LYS A 97 -5.07 21.96 4.44
C LYS A 97 -5.13 23.23 5.26
#